data_e16688daca8feffc1739290347ca83ef
#
_entry.id   e16688daca8feffc1739290347ca83ef
#
_cell.length_a   1.000
_cell.length_b   1.000
_cell.length_c   1.000
_cell.angle_alpha   90.00
_cell.angle_beta   90.00
_cell.angle_gamma   90.00
#
_symmetry.space_group_name_H-M   'P 1'
#
loop_
_entity.id
_entity.type
_entity.pdbx_description
1 polymer ?
#
loop_
_entity_poly.entity_id
_entity_poly.type
_entity_poly.pdbx_seq_one_letter_code
_entity_poly.pdbx_strand_id
1 'polypeptide(L)'
;MAPDMPRARKGAPFFLPQALRLQVCMGRRLSSFLLIAALACASLPAAAAPSTSARKAAPAARQPAAPPPRDGQAESRLIEAYRLVGQGRRRDALAHAERLVRDYPQFQLAQLLYGDLLATQVPPGKAVPGRPEAGAPLLRELQQEAQLRLQALRERPPAGAIPAQFLALAPNARHAIAVDASRARLYLFENGPHGPQLVADYYVSVGKQGVEKVAEGDMRTPLGVYFIGSNLDPKSLKDFYGAGALTLNYPNPYDLRRGKTGSGIWVHGTPPEQYARAPQATDGCVVMANTDLARLLRTVEVRSTPVVIARQLQGVAPLSLQAERQASTSRLQPWH
;
A
#
# COMPACT_ATOMS: atom_id res chain seq x y z
N MET A 1 -44.00 35.23 -8.90
CA MET A 1 -43.36 35.21 -7.57
C MET A 1 -42.35 34.05 -7.59
N ALA A 2 -41.12 34.36 -7.95
CA ALA A 2 -40.03 33.40 -8.02
C ALA A 2 -39.22 33.46 -6.71
N PRO A 3 -38.81 32.33 -6.12
CA PRO A 3 -38.01 32.38 -4.89
C PRO A 3 -36.55 32.69 -5.20
N ASP A 4 -35.99 33.51 -4.35
CA ASP A 4 -34.62 34.04 -4.30
C ASP A 4 -33.59 32.91 -4.26
N MET A 5 -32.60 32.95 -5.18
CA MET A 5 -31.41 32.10 -5.14
C MET A 5 -30.34 32.72 -4.25
N PRO A 6 -29.72 32.01 -3.34
CA PRO A 6 -28.62 32.54 -2.56
C PRO A 6 -27.35 32.71 -3.41
N ARG A 7 -26.74 33.89 -3.31
CA ARG A 7 -25.47 34.27 -3.97
C ARG A 7 -24.34 33.31 -3.62
N ALA A 8 -23.68 32.81 -4.65
CA ALA A 8 -22.47 31.98 -4.58
C ALA A 8 -21.36 32.71 -3.79
N ARG A 9 -20.87 32.07 -2.73
CA ARG A 9 -19.67 32.48 -2.00
C ARG A 9 -18.44 32.27 -2.89
N LYS A 10 -17.60 33.30 -3.00
CA LYS A 10 -16.31 33.29 -3.71
C LYS A 10 -15.45 32.12 -3.23
N GLY A 11 -14.99 31.31 -4.17
CA GLY A 11 -14.22 30.11 -3.91
C GLY A 11 -12.92 30.35 -3.15
N ALA A 12 -12.74 29.61 -2.08
CA ALA A 12 -11.48 29.53 -1.34
C ALA A 12 -10.44 28.77 -2.20
N PRO A 13 -9.15 29.12 -2.10
CA PRO A 13 -8.10 28.39 -2.81
C PRO A 13 -8.03 26.94 -2.33
N PHE A 14 -7.85 26.03 -3.26
CA PHE A 14 -7.66 24.61 -3.01
C PHE A 14 -6.33 24.40 -2.27
N PHE A 15 -6.40 24.15 -0.99
CA PHE A 15 -5.26 23.70 -0.21
C PHE A 15 -5.29 22.18 -0.11
N LEU A 16 -4.16 21.55 -0.36
CA LEU A 16 -3.89 20.17 0.06
C LEU A 16 -4.40 19.95 1.49
N PRO A 17 -4.97 18.80 1.84
CA PRO A 17 -5.51 18.55 3.17
C PRO A 17 -4.48 18.90 4.24
N GLN A 18 -4.93 19.54 5.31
CA GLN A 18 -4.11 20.05 6.43
C GLN A 18 -3.19 18.99 7.07
N ALA A 19 -3.41 17.72 6.79
CA ALA A 19 -2.57 16.59 7.21
C ALA A 19 -1.12 16.63 6.69
N LEU A 20 -0.78 17.50 5.73
CA LEU A 20 0.59 17.69 5.24
C LEU A 20 1.36 18.81 5.97
N ARG A 21 0.78 19.44 6.97
CA ARG A 21 1.55 20.32 7.86
C ARG A 21 2.33 19.45 8.84
N LEU A 22 3.53 19.05 8.45
CA LEU A 22 4.56 18.60 9.37
C LEU A 22 4.78 19.71 10.40
N GLN A 23 4.40 19.43 11.65
CA GLN A 23 4.70 20.22 12.82
C GLN A 23 6.21 20.14 13.04
N VAL A 24 6.94 21.09 12.44
CA VAL A 24 8.34 21.36 12.79
C VAL A 24 8.31 22.08 14.14
N CYS A 25 8.35 21.30 15.23
CA CYS A 25 8.66 21.84 16.56
C CYS A 25 10.13 22.25 16.58
N MET A 26 10.38 23.52 16.35
CA MET A 26 11.64 24.19 16.65
C MET A 26 11.76 24.36 18.17
N GLY A 27 12.48 23.44 18.81
CA GLY A 27 12.97 23.61 20.17
C GLY A 27 14.11 24.64 20.19
N ARG A 28 13.83 25.82 20.73
CA ARG A 28 14.80 26.86 21.05
C ARG A 28 15.43 26.61 22.41
N ARG A 29 16.76 26.46 22.41
CA ARG A 29 17.81 26.93 23.35
C ARG A 29 17.41 27.38 24.76
N LEU A 30 18.28 26.95 25.70
CA LEU A 30 19.01 27.80 26.70
C LEU A 30 19.93 26.88 27.49
N SER A 31 21.22 26.97 27.30
CA SER A 31 22.27 27.71 28.03
C SER A 31 22.56 27.20 29.43
N SER A 32 23.77 26.65 29.53
CA SER A 32 24.80 26.83 30.57
C SER A 32 24.44 26.66 32.04
N PHE A 33 25.15 25.77 32.73
CA PHE A 33 26.01 26.15 33.84
C PHE A 33 27.06 25.03 34.12
N LEU A 34 28.31 25.46 34.15
CA LEU A 34 29.47 24.78 34.67
C LEU A 34 29.32 24.62 36.21
N LEU A 35 29.76 23.50 36.77
CA LEU A 35 30.45 23.50 38.06
C LEU A 35 31.39 22.28 38.21
N ILE A 36 32.61 22.59 38.54
CA ILE A 36 33.80 21.78 38.81
C ILE A 36 33.77 21.36 40.30
N ALA A 37 34.16 20.13 40.60
CA ALA A 37 34.91 19.73 41.82
C ALA A 37 35.15 18.23 41.74
N ALA A 38 36.33 17.73 41.51
CA ALA A 38 37.53 17.55 42.34
C ALA A 38 37.50 16.35 43.29
N LEU A 39 38.34 15.41 42.94
CA LEU A 39 39.20 14.51 43.74
C LEU A 39 38.65 13.82 45.01
N ALA A 40 38.76 12.49 45.03
CA ALA A 40 39.48 11.79 46.09
C ALA A 40 39.84 10.36 45.66
N CYS A 41 41.11 10.06 45.67
CA CYS A 41 41.71 8.71 45.59
C CYS A 41 41.43 7.94 46.87
N ALA A 42 41.11 6.65 46.78
CA ALA A 42 41.41 5.68 47.82
C ALA A 42 41.69 4.30 47.20
N SER A 43 42.81 3.76 47.54
CA SER A 43 43.45 2.54 47.05
C SER A 43 43.03 1.28 47.82
N LEU A 44 42.76 0.19 47.07
CA LEU A 44 43.03 -1.27 47.20
C LEU A 44 42.72 -2.00 48.54
N PRO A 45 42.42 -3.32 48.54
CA PRO A 45 43.17 -4.36 47.84
C PRO A 45 42.33 -5.44 47.09
N ALA A 46 43.08 -6.24 46.31
CA ALA A 46 42.69 -7.36 45.52
C ALA A 46 42.21 -8.58 46.31
N ALA A 47 41.13 -9.20 45.91
CA ALA A 47 40.82 -10.58 46.19
C ALA A 47 40.57 -11.34 44.90
N ALA A 48 41.35 -12.39 44.69
CA ALA A 48 41.24 -13.29 43.55
C ALA A 48 39.94 -14.11 43.63
N ALA A 49 39.17 -14.15 42.55
CA ALA A 49 38.05 -15.05 42.33
C ALA A 49 38.27 -15.89 41.06
N PRO A 50 37.76 -17.13 41.00
CA PRO A 50 38.13 -18.11 39.99
C PRO A 50 37.53 -17.78 38.63
N SER A 51 38.32 -18.01 37.58
CA SER A 51 37.97 -17.86 36.17
C SER A 51 36.90 -18.87 35.74
N THR A 52 35.66 -18.46 35.66
CA THR A 52 34.67 -19.13 34.84
C THR A 52 34.82 -18.59 33.41
N SER A 53 35.26 -19.43 32.48
CA SER A 53 35.36 -19.13 31.09
C SER A 53 33.95 -18.86 30.51
N ALA A 54 33.57 -17.60 30.46
CA ALA A 54 32.40 -17.17 29.69
C ALA A 54 32.66 -17.45 28.21
N ARG A 55 32.03 -18.50 27.70
CA ARG A 55 31.94 -18.81 26.27
C ARG A 55 31.32 -17.57 25.58
N LYS A 56 32.16 -16.78 24.96
CA LYS A 56 31.77 -15.59 24.18
C LYS A 56 30.83 -16.08 23.09
N ALA A 57 29.52 -15.84 23.25
CA ALA A 57 28.55 -16.10 22.22
C ALA A 57 28.97 -15.31 21.00
N ALA A 58 29.21 -16.02 19.90
CA ALA A 58 29.49 -15.39 18.61
C ALA A 58 28.33 -14.44 18.26
N PRO A 59 28.59 -13.22 17.78
CA PRO A 59 27.51 -12.34 17.35
C PRO A 59 26.73 -13.03 16.26
N ALA A 60 25.42 -13.20 16.47
CA ALA A 60 24.52 -13.71 15.44
C ALA A 60 24.76 -12.93 14.16
N ALA A 61 25.16 -13.63 13.10
CA ALA A 61 25.39 -13.02 11.79
C ALA A 61 24.14 -12.22 11.41
N ARG A 62 24.26 -10.90 11.32
CA ARG A 62 23.20 -10.04 10.82
C ARG A 62 22.84 -10.53 9.42
N GLN A 63 21.67 -11.13 9.29
CA GLN A 63 21.13 -11.46 7.98
C GLN A 63 21.10 -10.17 7.14
N PRO A 64 21.53 -10.22 5.87
CA PRO A 64 21.43 -9.07 4.99
C PRO A 64 19.98 -8.60 4.95
N ALA A 65 19.75 -7.32 5.20
CA ALA A 65 18.42 -6.73 5.14
C ALA A 65 17.82 -7.00 3.74
N ALA A 66 16.60 -7.53 3.70
CA ALA A 66 15.89 -7.72 2.45
C ALA A 66 15.81 -6.39 1.69
N PRO A 67 15.97 -6.40 0.35
CA PRO A 67 15.83 -5.18 -0.44
C PRO A 67 14.44 -4.57 -0.20
N PRO A 68 14.32 -3.23 -0.21
CA PRO A 68 13.03 -2.59 0.01
C PRO A 68 12.01 -3.03 -1.05
N PRO A 69 10.73 -3.21 -0.68
CA PRO A 69 9.69 -3.59 -1.61
C PRO A 69 9.56 -2.55 -2.73
N ARG A 70 9.29 -3.03 -3.95
CA ARG A 70 9.14 -2.17 -5.13
C ARG A 70 7.73 -1.62 -5.18
N ASP A 71 7.60 -0.32 -5.16
CA ASP A 71 6.36 0.37 -5.50
C ASP A 71 6.11 0.31 -7.02
N GLY A 72 4.88 0.58 -7.43
CA GLY A 72 4.56 0.82 -8.82
C GLY A 72 5.44 1.95 -9.39
N GLN A 73 5.91 1.79 -10.62
CA GLN A 73 6.89 2.72 -11.20
C GLN A 73 6.38 4.17 -11.29
N ALA A 74 5.14 4.39 -11.69
CA ALA A 74 4.55 5.72 -11.74
C ALA A 74 4.17 6.22 -10.33
N GLU A 75 3.76 5.33 -9.42
CA GLU A 75 3.44 5.68 -8.05
C GLU A 75 4.67 6.19 -7.29
N SER A 76 5.81 5.54 -7.39
CA SER A 76 7.04 6.01 -6.73
C SER A 76 7.43 7.43 -7.18
N ARG A 77 7.22 7.75 -8.46
CA ARG A 77 7.44 9.10 -9.02
C ARG A 77 6.41 10.12 -8.53
N LEU A 78 5.15 9.72 -8.40
CA LEU A 78 4.10 10.57 -7.81
C LEU A 78 4.42 10.89 -6.35
N ILE A 79 4.80 9.88 -5.57
CA ILE A 79 5.18 10.04 -4.16
C ILE A 79 6.38 10.99 -4.03
N GLU A 80 7.39 10.86 -4.90
CA GLU A 80 8.54 11.77 -4.91
C GLU A 80 8.12 13.22 -5.19
N ALA A 81 7.22 13.44 -6.13
CA ALA A 81 6.69 14.78 -6.39
C ALA A 81 5.96 15.36 -5.15
N TYR A 82 5.12 14.58 -4.47
CA TYR A 82 4.49 15.00 -3.22
C TYR A 82 5.52 15.29 -2.11
N ARG A 83 6.56 14.48 -1.99
CA ARG A 83 7.65 14.70 -1.03
C ARG A 83 8.36 16.04 -1.28
N LEU A 84 8.65 16.35 -2.54
CA LEU A 84 9.26 17.62 -2.93
C LEU A 84 8.35 18.81 -2.61
N VAL A 85 7.03 18.69 -2.81
CA VAL A 85 6.05 19.70 -2.38
C VAL A 85 6.13 19.91 -0.87
N GLY A 86 6.12 18.85 -0.08
CA GLY A 86 6.23 18.91 1.38
C GLY A 86 7.52 19.55 1.89
N GLN A 87 8.61 19.47 1.11
CA GLN A 87 9.91 20.11 1.39
C GLN A 87 9.98 21.58 0.92
N GLY A 88 8.93 22.11 0.31
CA GLY A 88 8.93 23.46 -0.28
C GLY A 88 9.70 23.56 -1.61
N ARG A 89 10.19 22.46 -2.16
CA ARG A 89 10.96 22.39 -3.42
C ARG A 89 10.02 22.39 -4.63
N ARG A 90 9.24 23.46 -4.77
CA ARG A 90 8.16 23.54 -5.76
C ARG A 90 8.62 23.40 -7.22
N ARG A 91 9.78 23.98 -7.58
CA ARG A 91 10.33 23.89 -8.95
C ARG A 91 10.68 22.44 -9.30
N ASP A 92 11.32 21.73 -8.36
CA ASP A 92 11.69 20.33 -8.57
C ASP A 92 10.44 19.44 -8.62
N ALA A 93 9.45 19.69 -7.75
CA ALA A 93 8.17 18.99 -7.77
C ALA A 93 7.45 19.17 -9.10
N LEU A 94 7.44 20.39 -9.65
CA LEU A 94 6.84 20.68 -10.95
C LEU A 94 7.52 19.91 -12.07
N ALA A 95 8.85 19.93 -12.13
CA ALA A 95 9.62 19.19 -13.13
C ALA A 95 9.42 17.67 -13.02
N HIS A 96 9.23 17.14 -11.79
CA HIS A 96 8.90 15.74 -11.58
C HIS A 96 7.49 15.39 -12.05
N ALA A 97 6.50 16.23 -11.71
CA ALA A 97 5.10 16.04 -12.12
C ALA A 97 4.95 16.15 -13.65
N GLU A 98 5.64 17.10 -14.29
CA GLU A 98 5.65 17.25 -15.75
C GLU A 98 6.17 15.98 -16.45
N ARG A 99 7.31 15.44 -16.02
CA ARG A 99 7.84 14.18 -16.57
C ARG A 99 6.89 13.01 -16.33
N LEU A 100 6.27 12.96 -15.16
CA LEU A 100 5.31 11.91 -14.83
C LEU A 100 4.09 11.94 -15.76
N VAL A 101 3.51 13.13 -15.99
CA VAL A 101 2.38 13.31 -16.90
C VAL A 101 2.77 13.02 -18.35
N ARG A 102 3.97 13.38 -18.79
CA ARG A 102 4.48 13.05 -20.14
C ARG A 102 4.58 11.55 -20.37
N ASP A 103 5.09 10.81 -19.38
CA ASP A 103 5.31 9.36 -19.49
C ASP A 103 4.03 8.54 -19.23
N TYR A 104 3.08 9.11 -18.47
CA TYR A 104 1.79 8.51 -18.11
C TYR A 104 0.65 9.52 -18.31
N PRO A 105 0.33 9.89 -19.56
CA PRO A 105 -0.65 10.93 -19.85
C PRO A 105 -2.08 10.61 -19.37
N GLN A 106 -2.41 9.35 -19.18
CA GLN A 106 -3.70 8.90 -18.63
C GLN A 106 -3.75 8.85 -17.09
N PHE A 107 -2.67 9.26 -16.39
CA PHE A 107 -2.63 9.25 -14.93
C PHE A 107 -3.24 10.55 -14.36
N GLN A 108 -4.56 10.53 -14.15
CA GLN A 108 -5.36 11.70 -13.75
C GLN A 108 -4.87 12.34 -12.45
N LEU A 109 -4.47 11.55 -11.44
CA LEU A 109 -3.93 12.09 -10.20
C LEU A 109 -2.60 12.84 -10.41
N ALA A 110 -1.75 12.36 -11.32
CA ALA A 110 -0.53 13.07 -11.69
C ALA A 110 -0.83 14.38 -12.44
N GLN A 111 -1.82 14.38 -13.34
CA GLN A 111 -2.31 15.58 -14.03
C GLN A 111 -2.85 16.62 -13.03
N LEU A 112 -3.62 16.17 -12.03
CA LEU A 112 -4.14 17.05 -10.98
C LEU A 112 -3.00 17.71 -10.21
N LEU A 113 -2.02 16.91 -9.76
CA LEU A 113 -0.84 17.46 -9.06
C LEU A 113 -0.06 18.46 -9.91
N TYR A 114 0.16 18.13 -11.20
CA TYR A 114 0.85 19.02 -12.13
C TYR A 114 0.09 20.33 -12.34
N GLY A 115 -1.23 20.25 -12.54
CA GLY A 115 -2.10 21.44 -12.67
C GLY A 115 -2.10 22.31 -11.42
N ASP A 116 -2.17 21.71 -10.22
CA ASP A 116 -2.09 22.45 -8.95
C ASP A 116 -0.73 23.15 -8.79
N LEU A 117 0.37 22.51 -9.15
CA LEU A 117 1.70 23.11 -9.11
C LEU A 117 1.84 24.27 -10.10
N LEU A 118 1.31 24.16 -11.32
CA LEU A 118 1.23 25.26 -12.29
C LEU A 118 0.38 26.42 -11.75
N ALA A 119 -0.76 26.12 -11.14
CA ALA A 119 -1.64 27.12 -10.57
C ALA A 119 -0.96 27.97 -9.48
N THR A 120 0.01 27.41 -8.74
CA THR A 120 0.80 28.18 -7.75
C THR A 120 1.71 29.23 -8.37
N GLN A 121 1.97 29.18 -9.68
CA GLN A 121 2.79 30.15 -10.41
C GLN A 121 1.95 31.34 -10.95
N VAL A 122 0.62 31.20 -10.95
CA VAL A 122 -0.29 32.23 -11.43
C VAL A 122 -0.48 33.28 -10.33
N PRO A 123 -0.35 34.57 -10.64
CA PRO A 123 -0.58 35.65 -9.67
C PRO A 123 -1.97 35.57 -9.03
N PRO A 124 -2.12 35.94 -7.75
CA PRO A 124 -3.41 35.93 -7.08
C PRO A 124 -4.44 36.78 -7.87
N GLY A 125 -5.66 36.23 -8.01
CA GLY A 125 -6.77 36.91 -8.69
C GLY A 125 -6.92 36.59 -10.18
N LYS A 126 -5.99 35.88 -10.80
CA LYS A 126 -6.20 35.34 -12.18
C LYS A 126 -6.85 33.95 -12.12
N ALA A 127 -7.88 33.74 -12.94
CA ALA A 127 -8.49 32.43 -13.10
C ALA A 127 -7.51 31.46 -13.75
N VAL A 128 -7.47 30.21 -13.25
CA VAL A 128 -6.72 29.12 -13.88
C VAL A 128 -7.70 28.38 -14.80
N PRO A 129 -7.54 28.47 -16.13
CA PRO A 129 -8.43 27.78 -17.06
C PRO A 129 -8.41 26.25 -16.84
N GLY A 130 -9.56 25.61 -16.94
CA GLY A 130 -9.66 24.14 -16.88
C GLY A 130 -9.52 23.54 -15.47
N ARG A 131 -9.47 24.34 -14.42
CA ARG A 131 -9.47 23.83 -13.03
C ARG A 131 -10.85 23.22 -12.71
N PRO A 132 -10.92 21.95 -12.25
CA PRO A 132 -12.19 21.37 -11.82
C PRO A 132 -12.82 22.20 -10.69
N GLU A 133 -14.14 22.33 -10.71
CA GLU A 133 -14.85 22.99 -9.61
C GLU A 133 -14.64 22.22 -8.29
N ALA A 134 -14.47 22.96 -7.20
CA ALA A 134 -14.36 22.36 -5.89
C ALA A 134 -15.65 21.57 -5.59
N GLY A 135 -15.50 20.26 -5.31
CA GLY A 135 -16.63 19.36 -5.05
C GLY A 135 -17.10 18.52 -6.25
N ALA A 136 -16.50 18.67 -7.43
CA ALA A 136 -16.75 17.74 -8.53
C ALA A 136 -16.50 16.28 -8.11
N PRO A 137 -17.35 15.31 -8.50
CA PRO A 137 -17.19 13.90 -8.10
C PRO A 137 -15.78 13.37 -8.38
N LEU A 138 -15.28 13.57 -9.60
CA LEU A 138 -13.93 13.16 -9.99
C LEU A 138 -12.85 13.74 -9.06
N LEU A 139 -12.96 15.00 -8.67
CA LEU A 139 -11.97 15.63 -7.78
C LEU A 139 -11.95 14.96 -6.40
N ARG A 140 -13.13 14.61 -5.86
CA ARG A 140 -13.23 13.88 -4.59
C ARG A 140 -12.60 12.49 -4.68
N GLU A 141 -12.82 11.77 -5.77
CA GLU A 141 -12.22 10.46 -6.03
C GLU A 141 -10.69 10.54 -6.10
N LEU A 142 -10.15 11.52 -6.83
CA LEU A 142 -8.71 11.75 -6.93
C LEU A 142 -8.09 12.16 -5.59
N GLN A 143 -8.81 12.95 -4.78
CA GLN A 143 -8.37 13.29 -3.42
C GLN A 143 -8.33 12.06 -2.51
N GLN A 144 -9.35 11.21 -2.57
CA GLN A 144 -9.39 9.97 -1.81
C GLN A 144 -8.26 9.03 -2.23
N GLU A 145 -8.01 8.88 -3.54
CA GLU A 145 -6.89 8.10 -4.07
C GLU A 145 -5.55 8.64 -3.52
N ALA A 146 -5.33 9.97 -3.60
CA ALA A 146 -4.11 10.58 -3.07
C ALA A 146 -3.92 10.34 -1.57
N GLN A 147 -4.98 10.47 -0.78
CA GLN A 147 -4.96 10.23 0.66
C GLN A 147 -4.57 8.78 0.98
N LEU A 148 -5.18 7.80 0.33
CA LEU A 148 -4.89 6.39 0.55
C LEU A 148 -3.46 6.01 0.12
N ARG A 149 -2.97 6.54 -1.00
CA ARG A 149 -1.57 6.32 -1.43
C ARG A 149 -0.57 6.87 -0.41
N LEU A 150 -0.79 8.08 0.10
CA LEU A 150 0.08 8.70 1.11
C LEU A 150 -0.06 8.03 2.48
N GLN A 151 -1.25 7.57 2.85
CA GLN A 151 -1.48 6.80 4.07
C GLN A 151 -0.76 5.45 4.01
N ALA A 152 -0.90 4.70 2.92
CA ALA A 152 -0.24 3.42 2.73
C ALA A 152 1.29 3.53 2.82
N LEU A 153 1.87 4.64 2.33
CA LEU A 153 3.30 4.89 2.47
C LEU A 153 3.73 5.08 3.94
N ARG A 154 2.92 5.81 4.72
CA ARG A 154 3.20 6.05 6.17
C ARG A 154 2.98 4.79 7.01
N GLU A 155 2.00 3.98 6.63
CA GLU A 155 1.59 2.75 7.33
C GLU A 155 2.16 1.49 6.67
N ARG A 156 3.22 1.63 5.86
CA ARG A 156 3.85 0.47 5.23
C ARG A 156 4.28 -0.53 6.30
N PRO A 157 3.99 -1.83 6.11
CA PRO A 157 4.41 -2.85 7.07
C PRO A 157 5.91 -2.75 7.35
N PRO A 158 6.35 -2.89 8.60
CA PRO A 158 7.76 -2.93 8.94
C PRO A 158 8.50 -4.02 8.14
N ALA A 159 9.79 -3.83 7.91
CA ALA A 159 10.61 -4.83 7.25
C ALA A 159 10.49 -6.20 7.97
N GLY A 160 10.20 -7.25 7.21
CA GLY A 160 9.98 -8.59 7.74
C GLY A 160 8.59 -8.86 8.32
N ALA A 161 7.69 -7.86 8.43
CA ALA A 161 6.31 -8.11 8.82
C ALA A 161 5.57 -8.84 7.68
N ILE A 162 4.77 -9.82 8.07
CA ILE A 162 3.95 -10.62 7.14
C ILE A 162 2.50 -10.60 7.61
N PRO A 163 1.51 -10.77 6.70
CA PRO A 163 0.12 -10.86 7.10
C PRO A 163 -0.14 -12.01 8.08
N ALA A 164 -0.90 -11.75 9.14
CA ALA A 164 -1.26 -12.79 10.11
C ALA A 164 -1.99 -13.98 9.45
N GLN A 165 -2.64 -13.75 8.32
CA GLN A 165 -3.31 -14.77 7.52
C GLN A 165 -2.35 -15.77 6.85
N PHE A 166 -1.06 -15.46 6.77
CA PHE A 166 -0.02 -16.35 6.22
C PHE A 166 0.51 -17.32 7.29
N LEU A 167 -0.38 -17.94 8.08
CA LEU A 167 -0.02 -18.92 9.11
C LEU A 167 0.86 -20.04 8.55
N ALA A 168 0.52 -20.55 7.36
CA ALA A 168 1.36 -21.51 6.64
C ALA A 168 1.16 -21.30 5.12
N LEU A 169 2.26 -21.05 4.41
CA LEU A 169 2.28 -21.15 2.98
C LEU A 169 2.76 -22.54 2.58
N ALA A 170 2.11 -23.11 1.56
CA ALA A 170 2.54 -24.40 1.04
C ALA A 170 3.99 -24.29 0.53
N PRO A 171 4.83 -25.33 0.68
CA PRO A 171 6.22 -25.30 0.23
C PRO A 171 6.40 -25.01 -1.27
N ASN A 172 5.40 -25.36 -2.09
CA ASN A 172 5.38 -25.11 -3.53
C ASN A 172 4.82 -23.71 -3.89
N ALA A 173 4.31 -22.94 -2.92
CA ALA A 173 3.86 -21.56 -3.14
C ALA A 173 5.08 -20.64 -3.11
N ARG A 174 5.65 -20.34 -4.27
CA ARG A 174 6.79 -19.44 -4.38
C ARG A 174 6.39 -17.99 -4.08
N HIS A 175 5.19 -17.58 -4.47
CA HIS A 175 4.64 -16.27 -4.20
C HIS A 175 3.33 -16.36 -3.43
N ALA A 176 2.99 -15.26 -2.74
CA ALA A 176 1.70 -15.07 -2.09
C ALA A 176 1.26 -13.60 -2.24
N ILE A 177 -0.03 -13.39 -2.41
CA ILE A 177 -0.64 -12.06 -2.54
C ILE A 177 -1.50 -11.79 -1.32
N ALA A 178 -1.43 -10.56 -0.79
CA ALA A 178 -2.35 -10.07 0.22
C ALA A 178 -2.95 -8.72 -0.22
N VAL A 179 -4.28 -8.64 -0.24
CA VAL A 179 -5.03 -7.41 -0.56
C VAL A 179 -5.59 -6.82 0.72
N ASP A 180 -5.22 -5.57 1.01
CA ASP A 180 -5.77 -4.75 2.07
C ASP A 180 -6.75 -3.75 1.46
N ALA A 181 -8.04 -4.01 1.63
CA ALA A 181 -9.08 -3.17 1.05
C ALA A 181 -9.14 -1.78 1.71
N SER A 182 -8.86 -1.69 3.01
CA SER A 182 -8.89 -0.41 3.75
C SER A 182 -7.79 0.56 3.32
N ARG A 183 -6.68 0.02 2.85
CA ARG A 183 -5.53 0.80 2.35
C ARG A 183 -5.48 0.90 0.83
N ALA A 184 -6.39 0.23 0.12
CA ALA A 184 -6.36 0.10 -1.35
C ALA A 184 -5.00 -0.44 -1.84
N ARG A 185 -4.48 -1.51 -1.19
CA ARG A 185 -3.15 -2.07 -1.48
C ARG A 185 -3.20 -3.55 -1.79
N LEU A 186 -2.35 -3.96 -2.74
CA LEU A 186 -1.97 -5.33 -3.01
C LEU A 186 -0.49 -5.49 -2.70
N TYR A 187 -0.18 -6.37 -1.76
CA TYR A 187 1.18 -6.73 -1.37
C TYR A 187 1.56 -8.07 -1.99
N LEU A 188 2.70 -8.11 -2.66
CA LEU A 188 3.28 -9.34 -3.22
C LEU A 188 4.43 -9.80 -2.33
N PHE A 189 4.35 -11.04 -1.89
CA PHE A 189 5.39 -11.70 -1.08
C PHE A 189 6.07 -12.81 -1.88
N GLU A 190 7.36 -12.96 -1.73
CA GLU A 190 8.14 -14.11 -2.17
C GLU A 190 8.38 -15.03 -0.97
N ASN A 191 8.04 -16.32 -1.11
CA ASN A 191 8.20 -17.32 -0.06
C ASN A 191 9.58 -17.98 -0.20
N GLY A 192 10.57 -17.45 0.49
CA GLY A 192 11.94 -17.93 0.48
C GLY A 192 12.27 -18.85 1.66
N PRO A 193 13.53 -19.29 1.77
CA PRO A 193 14.00 -20.18 2.86
C PRO A 193 13.78 -19.61 4.27
N HIS A 194 13.72 -18.29 4.38
CA HIS A 194 13.51 -17.57 5.65
C HIS A 194 12.05 -17.14 5.85
N GLY A 195 11.12 -17.69 5.06
CA GLY A 195 9.71 -17.33 5.07
C GLY A 195 9.35 -16.22 4.08
N PRO A 196 8.08 -15.79 4.08
CA PRO A 196 7.59 -14.79 3.15
C PRO A 196 8.25 -13.44 3.36
N GLN A 197 8.69 -12.80 2.27
CA GLN A 197 9.27 -11.47 2.26
C GLN A 197 8.49 -10.56 1.30
N LEU A 198 8.15 -9.35 1.72
CA LEU A 198 7.48 -8.38 0.89
C LEU A 198 8.41 -7.91 -0.24
N VAL A 199 8.02 -8.16 -1.49
CA VAL A 199 8.82 -7.81 -2.68
C VAL A 199 8.19 -6.73 -3.53
N ALA A 200 6.89 -6.49 -3.42
CA ALA A 200 6.21 -5.40 -4.13
C ALA A 200 4.92 -4.97 -3.41
N ASP A 201 4.54 -3.71 -3.65
CA ASP A 201 3.40 -3.04 -3.06
C ASP A 201 2.74 -2.16 -4.13
N TYR A 202 1.47 -2.42 -4.45
CA TYR A 202 0.74 -1.79 -5.54
C TYR A 202 -0.59 -1.21 -5.08
N TYR A 203 -0.96 -0.04 -5.61
CA TYR A 203 -2.30 0.50 -5.43
C TYR A 203 -3.32 -0.33 -6.21
N VAL A 204 -4.48 -0.57 -5.59
CA VAL A 204 -5.61 -1.30 -6.20
C VAL A 204 -6.94 -0.61 -5.93
N SER A 205 -7.91 -0.86 -6.80
CA SER A 205 -9.33 -0.54 -6.62
C SER A 205 -10.11 -1.83 -6.34
N VAL A 206 -11.10 -1.75 -5.47
CA VAL A 206 -11.99 -2.85 -5.09
C VAL A 206 -13.45 -2.52 -5.41
N GLY A 207 -14.37 -3.38 -5.02
CA GLY A 207 -15.81 -3.24 -5.31
C GLY A 207 -16.40 -1.89 -4.89
N LYS A 208 -17.29 -1.32 -5.70
CA LYS A 208 -18.01 -0.05 -5.45
C LYS A 208 -18.76 -0.05 -4.12
N GLN A 209 -19.28 -1.21 -3.72
CA GLN A 209 -19.96 -1.41 -2.43
C GLN A 209 -19.00 -1.95 -1.36
N GLY A 210 -17.69 -1.81 -1.57
CA GLY A 210 -16.65 -2.27 -0.66
C GLY A 210 -16.37 -3.75 -0.77
N VAL A 211 -16.17 -4.38 0.37
CA VAL A 211 -15.81 -5.80 0.49
C VAL A 211 -16.93 -6.63 1.12
N GLU A 212 -16.67 -7.94 1.30
CA GLU A 212 -17.61 -8.89 1.91
C GLU A 212 -18.75 -9.28 0.96
N LYS A 213 -18.33 -9.73 -0.25
CA LYS A 213 -19.24 -10.26 -1.27
C LYS A 213 -20.04 -11.43 -0.73
N VAL A 214 -21.37 -11.38 -0.96
CA VAL A 214 -22.32 -12.41 -0.55
C VAL A 214 -23.08 -12.96 -1.77
N ALA A 215 -23.54 -12.08 -2.67
CA ALA A 215 -24.40 -12.44 -3.77
C ALA A 215 -23.87 -11.93 -5.12
N GLU A 216 -24.32 -12.57 -6.20
CA GLU A 216 -24.06 -12.07 -7.55
C GLU A 216 -24.59 -10.65 -7.72
N GLY A 217 -23.84 -9.78 -8.41
CA GLY A 217 -24.25 -8.40 -8.68
C GLY A 217 -24.16 -7.43 -7.51
N ASP A 218 -23.70 -7.84 -6.32
CA ASP A 218 -23.61 -6.97 -5.14
C ASP A 218 -22.46 -5.93 -5.20
N MET A 219 -21.67 -5.93 -6.27
CA MET A 219 -20.56 -5.00 -6.51
C MET A 219 -19.52 -4.97 -5.37
N ARG A 220 -19.36 -6.11 -4.66
CA ARG A 220 -18.44 -6.27 -3.55
C ARG A 220 -17.28 -7.19 -3.90
N THR A 221 -16.11 -6.91 -3.37
CA THR A 221 -14.95 -7.82 -3.44
C THR A 221 -15.06 -8.84 -2.30
N PRO A 222 -14.87 -10.14 -2.55
CA PRO A 222 -14.98 -11.14 -1.50
C PRO A 222 -13.83 -11.04 -0.50
N LEU A 223 -14.10 -11.40 0.76
CA LEU A 223 -13.09 -11.61 1.79
C LEU A 223 -12.81 -13.09 1.93
N GLY A 224 -11.54 -13.46 2.02
CA GLY A 224 -11.14 -14.85 2.17
C GLY A 224 -9.76 -15.16 1.63
N VAL A 225 -9.49 -16.46 1.49
CA VAL A 225 -8.26 -17.00 0.89
C VAL A 225 -8.64 -17.69 -0.42
N TYR A 226 -8.06 -17.22 -1.49
CA TYR A 226 -8.28 -17.69 -2.85
C TYR A 226 -6.97 -18.14 -3.47
N PHE A 227 -7.05 -18.72 -4.67
CA PHE A 227 -5.89 -19.07 -5.47
C PHE A 227 -6.07 -18.53 -6.88
N ILE A 228 -4.96 -18.19 -7.53
CA ILE A 228 -4.95 -17.83 -8.93
C ILE A 228 -5.34 -19.07 -9.74
N GLY A 229 -6.47 -18.98 -10.46
CA GLY A 229 -6.97 -20.08 -11.30
C GLY A 229 -6.31 -20.12 -12.67
N SER A 230 -6.28 -18.97 -13.36
CA SER A 230 -5.73 -18.84 -14.72
C SER A 230 -5.11 -17.48 -14.92
N ASN A 231 -4.14 -17.41 -15.83
CA ASN A 231 -3.59 -16.18 -16.38
C ASN A 231 -4.16 -16.00 -17.80
N LEU A 232 -5.01 -14.98 -17.99
CA LEU A 232 -5.71 -14.75 -19.24
C LEU A 232 -4.94 -13.76 -20.11
N ASP A 233 -4.68 -14.18 -21.37
CA ASP A 233 -4.01 -13.34 -22.37
C ASP A 233 -4.88 -12.10 -22.69
N PRO A 234 -4.33 -10.88 -22.66
CA PRO A 234 -5.06 -9.67 -23.04
C PRO A 234 -5.69 -9.73 -24.43
N LYS A 235 -5.09 -10.47 -25.39
CA LYS A 235 -5.66 -10.67 -26.74
C LYS A 235 -6.99 -11.39 -26.75
N SER A 236 -7.29 -12.16 -25.71
CA SER A 236 -8.57 -12.88 -25.55
C SER A 236 -9.60 -12.10 -24.76
N LEU A 237 -9.24 -10.92 -24.26
CA LEU A 237 -10.06 -10.09 -23.39
C LEU A 237 -10.51 -8.80 -24.10
N LYS A 238 -11.56 -8.18 -23.56
CA LYS A 238 -11.95 -6.83 -23.94
C LYS A 238 -10.93 -5.82 -23.38
N ASP A 239 -10.77 -4.68 -24.03
CA ASP A 239 -9.86 -3.59 -23.60
C ASP A 239 -10.11 -3.13 -22.15
N PHE A 240 -11.33 -3.32 -21.67
CA PHE A 240 -11.74 -3.06 -20.29
C PHE A 240 -10.84 -3.72 -19.24
N TYR A 241 -10.23 -4.87 -19.57
CA TYR A 241 -9.36 -5.63 -18.66
C TYR A 241 -7.87 -5.26 -18.78
N GLY A 242 -7.53 -4.36 -19.71
CA GLY A 242 -6.19 -3.82 -19.86
C GLY A 242 -5.14 -4.87 -20.22
N ALA A 243 -4.04 -4.89 -19.48
CA ALA A 243 -2.88 -5.74 -19.76
C ALA A 243 -3.10 -7.25 -19.51
N GLY A 244 -4.33 -7.68 -19.15
CA GLY A 244 -4.67 -9.07 -18.88
C GLY A 244 -5.42 -9.28 -17.59
N ALA A 245 -5.59 -10.54 -17.17
CA ALA A 245 -6.28 -10.87 -15.94
C ALA A 245 -5.78 -12.15 -15.27
N LEU A 246 -5.81 -12.18 -13.95
CA LEU A 246 -5.65 -13.37 -13.12
C LEU A 246 -7.02 -13.72 -12.54
N THR A 247 -7.56 -14.88 -12.88
CA THR A 247 -8.82 -15.33 -12.29
C THR A 247 -8.60 -15.84 -10.87
N LEU A 248 -9.58 -15.62 -9.98
CA LEU A 248 -9.58 -16.21 -8.65
C LEU A 248 -10.62 -17.34 -8.56
N ASN A 249 -10.36 -18.35 -7.75
CA ASN A 249 -11.28 -19.45 -7.51
C ASN A 249 -12.43 -19.07 -6.57
N TYR A 250 -13.06 -17.92 -6.81
CA TYR A 250 -14.27 -17.49 -6.12
C TYR A 250 -15.51 -17.92 -6.93
N PRO A 251 -16.58 -18.47 -6.30
CA PRO A 251 -16.63 -18.92 -4.90
C PRO A 251 -15.87 -20.24 -4.72
N ASN A 252 -15.09 -20.34 -3.65
CA ASN A 252 -14.45 -21.58 -3.26
C ASN A 252 -15.42 -22.49 -2.45
N PRO A 253 -15.06 -23.74 -2.13
CA PRO A 253 -15.95 -24.63 -1.35
C PRO A 253 -16.40 -24.06 0.01
N TYR A 254 -15.58 -23.21 0.65
CA TYR A 254 -15.95 -22.56 1.89
C TYR A 254 -17.03 -21.48 1.67
N ASP A 255 -16.89 -20.68 0.61
CA ASP A 255 -17.88 -19.66 0.22
C ASP A 255 -19.22 -20.31 -0.13
N LEU A 256 -19.20 -21.41 -0.91
CA LEU A 256 -20.40 -22.16 -1.29
C LEU A 256 -21.15 -22.72 -0.08
N ARG A 257 -20.42 -23.28 0.90
CA ARG A 257 -21.05 -23.74 2.15
C ARG A 257 -21.71 -22.62 2.96
N ARG A 258 -21.26 -21.38 2.77
CA ARG A 258 -21.86 -20.19 3.39
C ARG A 258 -22.93 -19.53 2.53
N GLY A 259 -23.37 -20.19 1.47
CA GLY A 259 -24.41 -19.69 0.56
C GLY A 259 -24.00 -18.50 -0.29
N LYS A 260 -22.70 -18.21 -0.43
CA LYS A 260 -22.24 -17.14 -1.31
C LYS A 260 -22.39 -17.53 -2.77
N THR A 261 -22.77 -16.58 -3.60
CA THR A 261 -23.04 -16.77 -5.04
C THR A 261 -22.24 -15.80 -5.91
N GLY A 262 -22.40 -15.95 -7.24
CA GLY A 262 -21.70 -15.19 -8.26
C GLY A 262 -20.38 -15.85 -8.66
N SER A 263 -19.66 -15.21 -9.57
CA SER A 263 -18.40 -15.70 -10.15
C SER A 263 -17.60 -14.55 -10.73
N GLY A 264 -16.49 -14.83 -11.44
CA GLY A 264 -15.79 -13.84 -12.25
C GLY A 264 -15.05 -12.77 -11.42
N ILE A 265 -14.56 -13.11 -10.22
CA ILE A 265 -13.68 -12.22 -9.46
C ILE A 265 -12.24 -12.43 -9.95
N TRP A 266 -11.67 -11.34 -10.49
CA TRP A 266 -10.35 -11.34 -11.11
C TRP A 266 -9.47 -10.24 -10.53
N VAL A 267 -8.15 -10.38 -10.69
CA VAL A 267 -7.19 -9.28 -10.61
C VAL A 267 -6.85 -8.87 -12.02
N HIS A 268 -7.15 -7.64 -12.44
CA HIS A 268 -6.98 -7.21 -13.82
C HIS A 268 -6.54 -5.74 -13.93
N GLY A 269 -6.23 -5.31 -15.16
CA GLY A 269 -5.79 -3.95 -15.45
C GLY A 269 -6.94 -2.96 -15.66
N THR A 270 -6.57 -1.79 -16.13
CA THR A 270 -7.48 -0.70 -16.51
C THR A 270 -7.58 -0.58 -18.01
N PRO A 271 -8.67 -0.01 -18.55
CA PRO A 271 -8.72 0.36 -19.95
C PRO A 271 -7.55 1.26 -20.36
N PRO A 272 -7.14 1.28 -21.64
CA PRO A 272 -5.95 2.02 -22.09
C PRO A 272 -5.97 3.52 -21.76
N GLU A 273 -7.14 4.13 -21.73
CA GLU A 273 -7.35 5.56 -21.45
C GLU A 273 -7.29 5.90 -19.94
N GLN A 274 -7.17 4.91 -19.07
CA GLN A 274 -7.20 5.09 -17.62
C GLN A 274 -5.98 4.44 -16.97
N TYR A 275 -5.24 5.18 -16.15
CA TYR A 275 -4.10 4.63 -15.41
C TYR A 275 -4.52 3.89 -14.13
N ALA A 276 -5.42 4.47 -13.36
CA ALA A 276 -5.92 3.92 -12.11
C ALA A 276 -7.42 4.22 -11.95
N ARG A 277 -8.11 3.49 -11.09
CA ARG A 277 -9.49 3.76 -10.70
C ARG A 277 -9.54 4.30 -9.28
N ALA A 278 -10.63 4.99 -8.93
CA ALA A 278 -10.92 5.34 -7.54
C ALA A 278 -10.84 4.09 -6.63
N PRO A 279 -10.58 4.24 -5.33
CA PRO A 279 -10.37 3.10 -4.42
C PRO A 279 -11.50 2.07 -4.40
N GLN A 280 -12.74 2.52 -4.62
CA GLN A 280 -13.94 1.69 -4.67
C GLN A 280 -14.71 1.97 -5.97
N ALA A 281 -14.26 1.37 -7.08
CA ALA A 281 -14.80 1.66 -8.41
C ALA A 281 -15.00 0.42 -9.30
N THR A 282 -15.01 -0.79 -8.73
CA THR A 282 -15.19 -2.03 -9.49
C THR A 282 -16.51 -2.73 -9.16
N ASP A 283 -16.89 -3.70 -9.97
CA ASP A 283 -18.07 -4.54 -9.70
C ASP A 283 -17.72 -5.79 -8.86
N GLY A 284 -16.55 -5.75 -8.18
CA GLY A 284 -16.06 -6.79 -7.28
C GLY A 284 -14.66 -7.30 -7.58
N CYS A 285 -14.11 -7.05 -8.75
CA CYS A 285 -12.73 -7.38 -9.09
C CYS A 285 -11.73 -6.50 -8.34
N VAL A 286 -10.48 -6.94 -8.28
CA VAL A 286 -9.34 -6.16 -7.83
C VAL A 286 -8.66 -5.58 -9.07
N VAL A 287 -8.64 -4.26 -9.21
CA VAL A 287 -8.12 -3.57 -10.40
C VAL A 287 -6.86 -2.79 -10.07
N MET A 288 -5.85 -2.87 -10.91
CA MET A 288 -4.56 -2.20 -10.74
C MET A 288 -4.05 -1.60 -12.06
N ALA A 289 -3.04 -0.75 -11.98
CA ALA A 289 -2.43 -0.16 -13.17
C ALA A 289 -1.83 -1.24 -14.10
N ASN A 290 -1.96 -1.05 -15.41
CA ASN A 290 -1.50 -2.01 -16.41
C ASN A 290 -0.01 -2.33 -16.32
N THR A 291 0.82 -1.34 -16.02
CA THR A 291 2.28 -1.53 -15.85
C THR A 291 2.62 -2.42 -14.67
N ASP A 292 1.86 -2.31 -13.58
CA ASP A 292 2.04 -3.08 -12.36
C ASP A 292 1.47 -4.49 -12.51
N LEU A 293 0.30 -4.59 -13.14
CA LEU A 293 -0.30 -5.89 -13.50
C LEU A 293 0.62 -6.70 -14.42
N ALA A 294 1.21 -6.08 -15.45
CA ALA A 294 2.12 -6.77 -16.35
C ALA A 294 3.34 -7.38 -15.63
N ARG A 295 3.79 -6.76 -14.52
CA ARG A 295 4.81 -7.36 -13.65
C ARG A 295 4.25 -8.52 -12.86
N LEU A 296 3.08 -8.33 -12.25
CA LEU A 296 2.42 -9.37 -11.46
C LEU A 296 2.17 -10.63 -12.28
N LEU A 297 1.64 -10.48 -13.52
CA LEU A 297 1.37 -11.58 -14.47
C LEU A 297 2.61 -12.44 -14.80
N ARG A 298 3.81 -11.81 -14.82
CA ARG A 298 5.08 -12.51 -15.07
C ARG A 298 5.71 -13.11 -13.83
N THR A 299 5.24 -12.73 -12.64
CA THR A 299 5.87 -13.11 -11.38
C THR A 299 5.16 -14.27 -10.71
N VAL A 300 3.82 -14.29 -10.74
CA VAL A 300 3.03 -15.24 -9.95
C VAL A 300 2.70 -16.52 -10.73
N GLU A 301 2.54 -17.60 -9.99
CA GLU A 301 2.24 -18.93 -10.52
C GLU A 301 0.75 -19.21 -10.44
N VAL A 302 0.21 -19.75 -11.53
CA VAL A 302 -1.18 -20.26 -11.59
C VAL A 302 -1.31 -21.50 -10.70
N ARG A 303 -2.43 -21.60 -9.98
CA ARG A 303 -2.84 -22.71 -9.10
C ARG A 303 -2.04 -22.87 -7.80
N SER A 304 -0.87 -22.25 -7.66
CA SER A 304 -0.04 -22.35 -6.45
C SER A 304 0.05 -21.04 -5.65
N THR A 305 -0.15 -19.88 -6.28
CA THR A 305 -0.11 -18.60 -5.59
C THR A 305 -1.42 -18.35 -4.84
N PRO A 306 -1.42 -18.32 -3.49
CA PRO A 306 -2.57 -17.92 -2.70
C PRO A 306 -2.76 -16.40 -2.75
N VAL A 307 -4.03 -15.99 -2.69
CA VAL A 307 -4.48 -14.60 -2.65
C VAL A 307 -5.38 -14.40 -1.43
N VAL A 308 -4.87 -13.74 -0.41
CA VAL A 308 -5.65 -13.32 0.75
C VAL A 308 -6.27 -11.96 0.45
N ILE A 309 -7.59 -11.85 0.60
CA ILE A 309 -8.30 -10.57 0.53
C ILE A 309 -8.90 -10.30 1.91
N ALA A 310 -8.46 -9.22 2.55
CA ALA A 310 -8.91 -8.81 3.88
C ALA A 310 -9.45 -7.38 3.86
N ARG A 311 -10.38 -7.07 4.79
CA ARG A 311 -10.81 -5.69 5.01
C ARG A 311 -9.62 -4.84 5.40
N GLN A 312 -8.84 -5.33 6.36
CA GLN A 312 -7.59 -4.75 6.83
C GLN A 312 -6.63 -5.88 7.17
N LEU A 313 -5.39 -5.77 6.71
CA LEU A 313 -4.32 -6.70 7.05
C LEU A 313 -3.66 -6.31 8.37
N GLN A 314 -3.38 -7.31 9.18
CA GLN A 314 -2.56 -7.18 10.37
C GLN A 314 -1.19 -7.78 10.09
N GLY A 315 -0.15 -6.94 10.19
CA GLY A 315 1.23 -7.40 10.09
C GLY A 315 1.71 -7.96 11.43
N VAL A 316 2.31 -9.14 11.39
CA VAL A 316 2.93 -9.79 12.55
C VAL A 316 4.40 -10.08 12.26
N ALA A 317 5.22 -10.14 13.31
CA ALA A 317 6.61 -10.53 13.16
C ALA A 317 6.71 -12.02 12.82
N PRO A 318 7.67 -12.47 11.98
CA PRO A 318 7.82 -13.88 11.61
C PRO A 318 7.96 -14.84 12.78
N LEU A 319 8.62 -14.41 13.86
CA LEU A 319 8.81 -15.23 15.09
C LEU A 319 7.50 -15.49 15.83
N SER A 320 6.59 -14.49 15.91
CA SER A 320 5.27 -14.70 16.52
C SER A 320 4.40 -15.66 15.71
N LEU A 321 4.52 -15.64 14.39
CA LEU A 321 3.84 -16.57 13.51
C LEU A 321 4.35 -18.01 13.65
N GLN A 322 5.64 -18.20 13.89
CA GLN A 322 6.19 -19.54 14.18
C GLN A 322 5.65 -20.10 15.50
N ALA A 323 5.54 -19.26 16.52
CA ALA A 323 4.94 -19.65 17.80
C ALA A 323 3.45 -20.02 17.65
N GLU A 324 2.69 -19.24 16.88
CA GLU A 324 1.28 -19.54 16.58
C GLU A 324 1.11 -20.81 15.74
N ARG A 325 2.00 -21.07 14.77
CA ARG A 325 2.03 -22.34 13.99
C ARG A 325 2.25 -23.54 14.90
N GLN A 326 3.24 -23.47 15.80
CA GLN A 326 3.55 -24.55 16.76
C GLN A 326 2.36 -24.81 17.68
N ALA A 327 1.76 -23.74 18.23
CA ALA A 327 0.57 -23.85 19.07
C ALA A 327 -0.63 -24.45 18.35
N SER A 328 -0.84 -24.08 17.07
CA SER A 328 -1.93 -24.65 16.24
C SER A 328 -1.69 -26.12 15.91
N THR A 329 -0.46 -26.50 15.55
CA THR A 329 -0.09 -27.90 15.26
C THR A 329 -0.25 -28.76 16.50
N SER A 330 0.16 -28.28 17.67
CA SER A 330 0.01 -28.99 18.95
C SER A 330 -1.47 -29.23 19.33
N ARG A 331 -2.38 -28.33 18.97
CA ARG A 331 -3.83 -28.50 19.21
C ARG A 331 -4.48 -29.49 18.26
N LEU A 332 -3.89 -29.74 17.10
CA LEU A 332 -4.43 -30.68 16.09
C LEU A 332 -3.89 -32.11 16.25
N GLN A 333 -2.77 -32.31 16.98
CA GLN A 333 -2.18 -33.63 17.21
C GLN A 333 -3.05 -34.65 17.97
N PRO A 334 -4.02 -34.28 18.85
CA PRO A 334 -4.86 -35.26 19.53
C PRO A 334 -5.89 -35.97 18.64
N TRP A 335 -6.00 -35.63 17.36
CA TRP A 335 -7.00 -36.16 16.41
C TRP A 335 -6.44 -37.16 15.39
N HIS A 336 -5.22 -37.70 15.61
CA HIS A 336 -4.59 -38.77 14.81
C HIS A 336 -4.45 -40.08 15.59
#